data_0e9734934dddbf8469cd1f046a5e9a7f
#
_entry.id   0e9734934dddbf8469cd1f046a5e9a7f
#
_cell.length_a   1.000
_cell.length_b   1.000
_cell.length_c   1.000
_cell.angle_alpha   90.00
_cell.angle_beta   90.00
_cell.angle_gamma   90.00
#
_symmetry.space_group_name_H-M   'P 1'
#
loop_
_entity.id
_entity.type
_entity.pdbx_description
1 polymer ?
#
loop_
_entity_poly.entity_id
_entity_poly.type
_entity_poly.pdbx_seq_one_letter_code
_entity_poly.pdbx_strand_id
1 'polypeptide(L)'
;MTNEKIKLFLVDDDAVFLKALEIEFMHHPDFNVETYATGELCIENLGNNPDVIILDYHLNGIEKDAMNGIETLDKIKAIKDDVAVVMLSSQDSIEVAVSCMHHKAFDYVVKSETAFIRLKKNITTFLHYKKMEKELNWYMQRM
;
A
#
# COMPACT_ATOMS: atom_id res chain seq x y z
N MET A 1 21.97 -9.45 13.97
CA MET A 1 20.61 -8.93 13.94
C MET A 1 20.36 -8.20 12.63
N THR A 2 19.52 -8.76 11.83
CA THR A 2 19.21 -8.17 10.55
C THR A 2 18.14 -7.11 10.72
N ASN A 3 18.50 -5.86 10.45
CA ASN A 3 17.51 -4.79 10.30
C ASN A 3 16.83 -5.00 8.97
N GLU A 4 15.80 -5.81 8.95
CA GLU A 4 14.99 -5.97 7.75
C GLU A 4 14.26 -4.68 7.47
N LYS A 5 14.49 -4.14 6.29
CA LYS A 5 13.76 -2.96 5.83
C LYS A 5 12.35 -3.35 5.44
N ILE A 6 11.45 -2.43 5.70
CA ILE A 6 10.05 -2.56 5.27
C ILE A 6 9.98 -2.28 3.77
N LYS A 7 9.45 -3.23 3.02
CA LYS A 7 9.32 -3.08 1.58
C LYS A 7 8.00 -2.38 1.27
N LEU A 8 8.09 -1.20 0.66
CA LEU A 8 6.93 -0.42 0.24
C LEU A 8 6.84 -0.36 -1.27
N PHE A 9 5.65 -0.61 -1.81
CA PHE A 9 5.34 -0.26 -3.20
C PHE A 9 4.49 1.00 -3.18
N LEU A 10 4.86 1.97 -4.00
CA LEU A 10 4.08 3.19 -4.22
C LEU A 10 3.57 3.14 -5.66
N VAL A 11 2.26 3.14 -5.83
CA VAL A 11 1.64 2.99 -7.16
C VAL A 11 0.73 4.18 -7.43
N ASP A 12 1.11 5.02 -8.38
CA ASP A 12 0.36 6.23 -8.72
C ASP A 12 0.73 6.66 -10.14
N ASP A 13 -0.24 7.01 -10.97
CA ASP A 13 0.03 7.48 -12.32
C ASP A 13 0.37 8.98 -12.37
N ASP A 14 0.19 9.70 -11.28
CA ASP A 14 0.65 11.09 -11.14
C ASP A 14 2.14 11.08 -10.77
N ALA A 15 3.00 11.34 -11.76
CA ALA A 15 4.46 11.25 -11.57
C ALA A 15 4.98 12.24 -10.51
N VAL A 16 4.37 13.40 -10.39
CA VAL A 16 4.79 14.42 -9.41
C VAL A 16 4.47 13.96 -7.99
N PHE A 17 3.25 13.48 -7.77
CA PHE A 17 2.83 13.00 -6.47
C PHE A 17 3.63 11.75 -6.06
N LEU A 18 3.83 10.84 -7.00
CA LEU A 18 4.61 9.62 -6.78
C LEU A 18 6.04 9.95 -6.35
N LYS A 19 6.67 10.91 -7.04
CA LYS A 19 8.03 11.32 -6.69
C LYS A 19 8.10 11.98 -5.32
N ALA A 20 7.10 12.78 -4.98
CA ALA A 20 7.03 13.42 -3.67
C ALA A 20 6.93 12.38 -2.54
N LEU A 21 6.09 11.36 -2.72
CA LEU A 21 5.98 10.26 -1.74
C LEU A 21 7.28 9.47 -1.65
N GLU A 22 7.88 9.17 -2.77
CA GLU A 22 9.15 8.45 -2.80
C GLU A 22 10.20 9.17 -1.99
N ILE A 23 10.37 10.48 -2.20
CA ILE A 23 11.35 11.29 -1.48
C ILE A 23 11.07 11.24 0.03
N GLU A 24 9.81 11.41 0.43
CA GLU A 24 9.43 11.41 1.84
C GLU A 24 9.76 10.08 2.52
N PHE A 25 9.42 8.95 1.88
CA PHE A 25 9.69 7.64 2.47
C PHE A 25 11.17 7.26 2.42
N MET A 26 11.91 7.71 1.41
CA MET A 26 13.34 7.42 1.30
C MET A 26 14.19 8.10 2.38
N HIS A 27 13.67 9.16 3.01
CA HIS A 27 14.34 9.79 4.15
C HIS A 27 14.37 8.88 5.38
N HIS A 28 13.54 7.84 5.42
CA HIS A 28 13.53 6.89 6.52
C HIS A 28 14.39 5.67 6.17
N PRO A 29 15.42 5.39 6.98
CA PRO A 29 16.34 4.28 6.67
C PRO A 29 15.68 2.89 6.76
N ASP A 30 14.51 2.81 7.39
CA ASP A 30 13.81 1.55 7.61
C ASP A 30 12.98 1.10 6.40
N PHE A 31 12.85 1.96 5.38
CA PHE A 31 12.00 1.65 4.22
C PHE A 31 12.84 1.37 2.97
N ASN A 32 12.43 0.34 2.25
CA ASN A 32 12.92 0.03 0.92
C ASN A 32 11.76 0.28 -0.05
N VAL A 33 11.87 1.30 -0.88
CA VAL A 33 10.75 1.83 -1.67
C VAL A 33 10.92 1.49 -3.14
N GLU A 34 9.86 0.95 -3.76
CA GLU A 34 9.77 0.76 -5.20
C GLU A 34 8.53 1.50 -5.70
N THR A 35 8.64 2.14 -6.86
CA THR A 35 7.57 2.95 -7.43
C THR A 35 7.10 2.38 -8.76
N TYR A 36 5.80 2.43 -9.00
CA TYR A 36 5.18 1.96 -10.23
C TYR A 36 4.13 2.96 -10.69
N ALA A 37 4.09 3.22 -11.98
CA ALA A 37 3.15 4.18 -12.56
C ALA A 37 1.79 3.57 -12.90
N THR A 38 1.69 2.24 -12.93
CA THR A 38 0.45 1.53 -13.27
C THR A 38 0.22 0.35 -12.34
N GLY A 39 -1.05 -0.09 -12.27
CA GLY A 39 -1.40 -1.29 -11.52
C GLY A 39 -0.77 -2.53 -12.13
N GLU A 40 -0.70 -2.60 -13.45
CA GLU A 40 -0.09 -3.72 -14.18
C GLU A 40 1.37 -3.92 -13.77
N LEU A 41 2.15 -2.83 -13.73
CA LEU A 41 3.55 -2.90 -13.30
C LEU A 41 3.68 -3.36 -11.85
N CYS A 42 2.79 -2.89 -10.99
CA CYS A 42 2.75 -3.34 -9.59
C CYS A 42 2.54 -4.86 -9.52
N ILE A 43 1.54 -5.38 -10.24
CA ILE A 43 1.22 -6.80 -10.25
C ILE A 43 2.41 -7.64 -10.76
N GLU A 44 3.07 -7.19 -11.83
CA GLU A 44 4.23 -7.89 -12.40
C GLU A 44 5.39 -8.00 -11.40
N ASN A 45 5.46 -7.09 -10.44
CA ASN A 45 6.57 -7.03 -9.49
C ASN A 45 6.19 -7.52 -8.09
N LEU A 46 5.03 -8.14 -7.90
CA LEU A 46 4.62 -8.68 -6.59
C LEU A 46 5.59 -9.74 -6.06
N GLY A 47 6.35 -10.39 -6.95
CA GLY A 47 7.39 -11.33 -6.55
C GLY A 47 8.50 -10.72 -5.70
N ASN A 48 8.64 -9.39 -5.70
CA ASN A 48 9.59 -8.68 -4.86
C ASN A 48 9.15 -8.59 -3.39
N ASN A 49 8.00 -9.16 -3.06
CA ASN A 49 7.48 -9.33 -1.68
C ASN A 49 7.29 -8.00 -0.93
N PRO A 50 6.42 -7.12 -1.39
CA PRO A 50 6.10 -5.91 -0.62
C PRO A 50 5.39 -6.26 0.68
N ASP A 51 5.69 -5.51 1.73
CA ASP A 51 4.97 -5.60 3.01
C ASP A 51 3.70 -4.77 2.96
N VAL A 52 3.79 -3.59 2.35
CA VAL A 52 2.68 -2.64 2.21
C VAL A 52 2.70 -2.05 0.81
N ILE A 53 1.53 -1.92 0.23
CA ILE A 53 1.35 -1.25 -1.07
C ILE A 53 0.47 -0.03 -0.85
N ILE A 54 0.96 1.13 -1.25
CA ILE A 54 0.18 2.37 -1.28
C ILE A 54 -0.28 2.54 -2.73
N LEU A 55 -1.59 2.48 -2.93
CA LEU A 55 -2.20 2.31 -4.24
C LEU A 55 -3.17 3.46 -4.54
N ASP A 56 -2.92 4.17 -5.63
CA ASP A 56 -3.81 5.22 -6.09
C ASP A 56 -5.13 4.62 -6.58
N TYR A 57 -6.23 5.25 -6.21
CA TYR A 57 -7.56 4.85 -6.65
C TYR A 57 -7.77 5.09 -8.16
N HIS A 58 -7.19 6.17 -8.71
CA HIS A 58 -7.33 6.56 -10.11
C HIS A 58 -6.06 6.24 -10.91
N LEU A 59 -5.89 4.98 -11.28
CA LEU A 59 -4.71 4.53 -12.05
C LEU A 59 -4.91 4.54 -13.56
N ASN A 60 -6.09 4.88 -14.02
CA ASN A 60 -6.42 4.95 -15.44
C ASN A 60 -6.64 6.40 -15.92
N GLY A 61 -6.11 7.36 -15.18
CA GLY A 61 -6.26 8.78 -15.53
C GLY A 61 -5.44 9.19 -16.74
N ILE A 62 -4.26 8.60 -16.92
CA ILE A 62 -3.37 8.89 -18.04
C ILE A 62 -3.59 7.87 -19.16
N GLU A 63 -3.54 6.58 -18.86
CA GLU A 63 -3.84 5.51 -19.81
C GLU A 63 -5.21 4.93 -19.48
N LYS A 64 -6.21 5.23 -20.30
CA LYS A 64 -7.60 4.85 -20.02
C LYS A 64 -7.84 3.35 -20.05
N ASP A 65 -7.03 2.60 -20.79
CA ASP A 65 -7.12 1.15 -20.86
C ASP A 65 -6.41 0.45 -19.71
N ALA A 66 -5.67 1.20 -18.88
CA ALA A 66 -5.00 0.64 -17.72
C ALA A 66 -6.01 0.25 -16.65
N MET A 67 -5.64 -0.73 -15.80
CA MET A 67 -6.45 -1.10 -14.65
C MET A 67 -6.63 0.10 -13.72
N ASN A 68 -7.83 0.25 -13.16
CA ASN A 68 -8.06 1.22 -12.09
C ASN A 68 -7.58 0.67 -10.74
N GLY A 69 -7.69 1.50 -9.69
CA GLY A 69 -7.21 1.13 -8.36
C GLY A 69 -7.94 -0.07 -7.75
N ILE A 70 -9.25 -0.16 -7.91
CA ILE A 70 -10.04 -1.29 -7.37
C ILE A 70 -9.70 -2.59 -8.07
N GLU A 71 -9.58 -2.58 -9.39
CA GLU A 71 -9.20 -3.78 -10.15
C GLU A 71 -7.80 -4.25 -9.74
N THR A 72 -6.88 -3.31 -9.54
CA THR A 72 -5.53 -3.62 -9.09
C THR A 72 -5.55 -4.21 -7.69
N LEU A 73 -6.31 -3.61 -6.77
CA LEU A 73 -6.47 -4.11 -5.40
C LEU A 73 -6.98 -5.54 -5.40
N ASP A 74 -8.00 -5.84 -6.17
CA ASP A 74 -8.58 -7.19 -6.24
C ASP A 74 -7.53 -8.21 -6.71
N LYS A 75 -6.75 -7.86 -7.71
CA LYS A 75 -5.70 -8.76 -8.22
C LYS A 75 -4.57 -8.95 -7.22
N ILE A 76 -4.16 -7.89 -6.53
CA ILE A 76 -3.16 -8.01 -5.47
C ILE A 76 -3.63 -8.97 -4.40
N LYS A 77 -4.86 -8.80 -3.92
CA LYS A 77 -5.41 -9.62 -2.84
C LYS A 77 -5.62 -11.08 -3.26
N ALA A 78 -5.90 -11.30 -4.55
CA ALA A 78 -6.02 -12.67 -5.08
C ALA A 78 -4.66 -13.39 -5.15
N ILE A 79 -3.57 -12.65 -5.37
CA ILE A 79 -2.22 -13.22 -5.49
C ILE A 79 -1.53 -13.28 -4.11
N LYS A 80 -1.63 -12.20 -3.32
CA LYS A 80 -1.00 -12.08 -2.01
C LYS A 80 -2.00 -11.46 -1.03
N ASP A 81 -2.77 -12.30 -0.36
CA ASP A 81 -3.83 -11.83 0.54
C ASP A 81 -3.31 -11.24 1.85
N ASP A 82 -2.05 -11.49 2.20
CA ASP A 82 -1.44 -11.03 3.46
C ASP A 82 -0.79 -9.64 3.34
N VAL A 83 -0.66 -9.09 2.15
CA VAL A 83 -0.08 -7.76 1.98
C VAL A 83 -1.12 -6.70 2.34
N ALA A 84 -0.70 -5.66 3.05
CA ALA A 84 -1.58 -4.55 3.36
C ALA A 84 -1.61 -3.57 2.18
N VAL A 85 -2.81 -3.23 1.72
CA VAL A 85 -2.98 -2.24 0.65
C VAL A 85 -3.70 -1.03 1.22
N VAL A 86 -3.05 0.11 1.21
CA VAL A 86 -3.64 1.39 1.61
C VAL A 86 -4.03 2.15 0.35
N MET A 87 -5.30 2.45 0.22
CA MET A 87 -5.80 3.19 -0.95
C MET A 87 -5.61 4.69 -0.74
N LEU A 88 -5.21 5.36 -1.80
CA LEU A 88 -4.93 6.79 -1.79
C LEU A 88 -5.77 7.45 -2.89
N SER A 89 -6.51 8.52 -2.55
CA SER A 89 -7.41 9.15 -3.50
C SER A 89 -7.47 10.66 -3.30
N SER A 90 -7.64 11.39 -4.39
CA SER A 90 -7.89 12.82 -4.33
C SER A 90 -9.31 13.16 -3.91
N GLN A 91 -10.21 12.17 -3.85
CA GLN A 91 -11.61 12.37 -3.50
C GLN A 91 -11.86 12.04 -2.03
N ASP A 92 -12.42 13.00 -1.29
CA ASP A 92 -12.91 12.79 0.07
C ASP A 92 -14.35 12.30 -0.04
N SER A 93 -14.53 11.03 -0.34
CA SER A 93 -15.83 10.40 -0.57
C SER A 93 -16.02 9.19 0.32
N ILE A 94 -17.09 9.20 1.11
CA ILE A 94 -17.43 8.06 1.95
C ILE A 94 -17.74 6.83 1.09
N GLU A 95 -18.42 7.02 -0.04
CA GLU A 95 -18.76 5.91 -0.94
C GLU A 95 -17.53 5.22 -1.49
N VAL A 96 -16.50 5.99 -1.89
CA VAL A 96 -15.24 5.44 -2.38
C VAL A 96 -14.51 4.72 -1.26
N ALA A 97 -14.46 5.32 -0.07
CA ALA A 97 -13.83 4.70 1.08
C ALA A 97 -14.48 3.36 1.43
N VAL A 98 -15.82 3.32 1.49
CA VAL A 98 -16.57 2.08 1.77
C VAL A 98 -16.29 1.03 0.71
N SER A 99 -16.26 1.42 -0.57
CA SER A 99 -15.95 0.50 -1.67
C SER A 99 -14.56 -0.12 -1.50
N CYS A 100 -13.57 0.71 -1.17
CA CYS A 100 -12.21 0.22 -0.95
C CYS A 100 -12.15 -0.80 0.19
N MET A 101 -12.84 -0.52 1.30
CA MET A 101 -12.86 -1.42 2.44
C MET A 101 -13.59 -2.74 2.12
N HIS A 102 -14.64 -2.69 1.30
CA HIS A 102 -15.33 -3.92 0.82
C HIS A 102 -14.40 -4.78 -0.04
N HIS A 103 -13.45 -4.18 -0.74
CA HIS A 103 -12.47 -4.88 -1.55
C HIS A 103 -11.19 -5.23 -0.75
N LYS A 104 -11.27 -5.18 0.58
CA LYS A 104 -10.20 -5.62 1.51
C LYS A 104 -8.99 -4.69 1.57
N ALA A 105 -9.17 -3.41 1.28
CA ALA A 105 -8.13 -2.43 1.57
C ALA A 105 -7.89 -2.36 3.09
N PHE A 106 -6.66 -2.14 3.48
CA PHE A 106 -6.32 -1.96 4.89
C PHE A 106 -6.82 -0.62 5.41
N ASP A 107 -6.71 0.42 4.60
CA ASP A 107 -7.24 1.76 4.92
C ASP A 107 -7.39 2.58 3.63
N TYR A 108 -7.99 3.75 3.79
CA TYR A 108 -8.24 4.71 2.73
C TYR A 108 -7.76 6.08 3.21
N VAL A 109 -6.88 6.72 2.43
CA VAL A 109 -6.29 8.00 2.78
C VAL A 109 -6.55 9.00 1.64
N VAL A 110 -7.00 10.19 2.00
CA VAL A 110 -7.22 11.27 1.03
C VAL A 110 -5.89 11.98 0.77
N LYS A 111 -5.58 12.27 -0.49
CA LYS A 111 -4.42 13.05 -0.88
C LYS A 111 -4.57 14.49 -0.36
N SER A 112 -3.86 14.81 0.72
CA SER A 112 -3.92 16.09 1.41
C SER A 112 -2.55 16.40 1.98
N GLU A 113 -2.42 17.54 2.63
CA GLU A 113 -1.17 17.94 3.31
C GLU A 113 -0.77 16.93 4.40
N THR A 114 -1.73 16.24 4.99
CA THR A 114 -1.47 15.26 6.05
C THR A 114 -1.37 13.83 5.54
N ALA A 115 -1.45 13.62 4.22
CA ALA A 115 -1.46 12.25 3.65
C ALA A 115 -0.24 11.44 4.07
N PHE A 116 0.95 12.01 3.99
CA PHE A 116 2.17 11.30 4.34
C PHE A 116 2.16 10.82 5.80
N ILE A 117 1.73 11.69 6.73
CA ILE A 117 1.66 11.36 8.16
C ILE A 117 0.68 10.21 8.37
N ARG A 118 -0.47 10.24 7.70
CA ARG A 118 -1.49 9.19 7.81
C ARG A 118 -1.02 7.88 7.23
N LEU A 119 -0.35 7.91 6.08
CA LEU A 119 0.24 6.72 5.46
C LEU A 119 1.29 6.08 6.37
N LYS A 120 2.16 6.90 6.95
CA LYS A 120 3.18 6.43 7.88
C LYS A 120 2.56 5.77 9.10
N LYS A 121 1.49 6.36 9.63
CA LYS A 121 0.75 5.78 10.75
C LYS A 121 0.13 4.43 10.39
N ASN A 122 -0.43 4.30 9.19
CA ASN A 122 -1.00 3.04 8.70
C ASN A 122 0.06 1.95 8.61
N ILE A 123 1.24 2.29 8.10
CA ILE A 123 2.36 1.34 8.01
C ILE A 123 2.76 0.87 9.40
N THR A 124 2.92 1.79 10.34
CA THR A 124 3.27 1.47 11.72
C THR A 124 2.24 0.55 12.36
N THR A 125 0.96 0.83 12.17
CA THR A 125 -0.14 0.02 12.70
C THR A 125 -0.11 -1.39 12.11
N PHE A 126 0.08 -1.51 10.80
CA PHE A 126 0.15 -2.81 10.13
C PHE A 126 1.31 -3.65 10.67
N LEU A 127 2.47 -3.05 10.84
CA LEU A 127 3.65 -3.74 11.34
C LEU A 127 3.45 -4.21 12.78
N HIS A 128 2.75 -3.42 13.57
CA HIS A 128 2.41 -3.79 14.95
C HIS A 128 1.50 -5.03 14.97
N TYR A 129 0.49 -5.08 14.11
CA TYR A 129 -0.36 -6.27 13.98
C TYR A 129 0.42 -7.49 13.53
N LYS A 130 1.33 -7.34 12.59
CA LYS A 130 2.18 -8.44 12.12
C LYS A 130 3.04 -9.00 13.24
N LYS A 131 3.61 -8.13 14.04
CA LYS A 131 4.43 -8.53 15.19
C LYS A 131 3.60 -9.29 16.22
N MET A 132 2.42 -8.78 16.55
CA MET A 132 1.50 -9.42 17.48
C MET A 132 1.08 -10.81 17.00
N GLU A 133 0.77 -10.92 15.70
CA GLU A 133 0.38 -12.19 15.09
C GLU A 133 1.50 -13.23 15.23
N LYS A 134 2.74 -12.85 14.98
CA LYS A 134 3.90 -13.72 15.12
C LYS A 134 4.09 -14.17 16.58
N GLU A 135 3.94 -13.26 17.53
CA GLU A 135 4.06 -13.56 18.95
C GLU A 135 2.97 -14.53 19.40
N LEU A 136 1.73 -14.30 18.96
CA LEU A 136 0.60 -15.17 19.28
C LEU A 136 0.82 -16.58 18.72
N ASN A 137 1.24 -16.69 17.47
CA ASN A 137 1.52 -17.98 16.84
C ASN A 137 2.63 -18.73 17.58
N TRP A 138 3.66 -18.00 18.03
CA TRP A 138 4.75 -18.58 18.80
C TRP A 138 4.22 -19.20 20.08
N TYR A 139 3.37 -18.47 20.83
CA TYR A 139 2.76 -18.98 22.06
C TYR A 139 1.85 -20.18 21.78
N MET A 140 1.03 -20.12 20.76
CA MET A 140 0.11 -21.21 20.43
C MET A 140 0.83 -22.50 20.08
N GLN A 141 1.97 -22.42 19.43
CA GLN A 141 2.78 -23.60 19.09
C GLN A 141 3.41 -24.25 20.30
N ARG A 142 3.54 -23.53 21.42
CA ARG A 142 4.15 -24.06 22.65
C ARG A 142 3.12 -24.60 23.65
N MET A 143 1.87 -24.40 23.35
CA MET A 143 0.79 -24.96 24.13
C MET A 143 0.53 -26.39 23.71
#